data_20c6c6c8e8dc242abbe0ebfb7ad510a9
#
_entry.id   20c6c6c8e8dc242abbe0ebfb7ad510a9
#
_cell.length_a   1.000
_cell.length_b   1.000
_cell.length_c   1.000
_cell.angle_alpha   90.00
_cell.angle_beta   90.00
_cell.angle_gamma   90.00
#
_symmetry.space_group_name_H-M   'P 1'
#
loop_
_entity.id
_entity.type
_entity.pdbx_description
1 polymer ?
#
loop_
_entity_poly.entity_id
_entity_poly.type
_entity_poly.pdbx_seq_one_letter_code
_entity_poly.pdbx_strand_id
1 'polypeptide(L)'
;MEGVQWVDKIDEISSVLGRYRLYMGWVVLLSFGAVYLLLYPRYGKSTWRVLMPTIIASIATLAMLGAAGQNLQLFNMLALMLILGIGVDYGIFMHENTAHNKHSVWLEIGISALSTLLSFGLLALSSTPALQSFGLTMLIGLTLVWLSVPCFSRKETGKAGGAAENE
;
A
#
# COMPACT_ATOMS: atom_id res chain seq x y z
N MET A 1 -46.52 14.41 6.12
CA MET A 1 -45.92 13.15 6.55
C MET A 1 -44.84 12.62 5.58
N GLU A 2 -44.19 13.48 4.81
CA GLU A 2 -43.16 13.09 3.83
C GLU A 2 -41.72 13.09 4.35
N GLY A 3 -41.50 13.60 5.55
CA GLY A 3 -40.14 13.68 6.14
C GLY A 3 -39.59 12.37 6.70
N VAL A 4 -40.44 11.41 7.04
CA VAL A 4 -40.06 10.14 7.71
C VAL A 4 -39.44 9.13 6.71
N GLN A 5 -39.88 9.13 5.46
CA GLN A 5 -39.35 8.21 4.43
C GLN A 5 -37.93 8.54 3.96
N TRP A 6 -37.49 9.79 4.08
CA TRP A 6 -36.13 10.19 3.70
C TRP A 6 -35.08 9.78 4.72
N VAL A 7 -35.44 9.77 6.01
CA VAL A 7 -34.54 9.39 7.10
C VAL A 7 -34.28 7.87 7.06
N ASP A 8 -35.30 7.05 6.82
CA ASP A 8 -35.17 5.59 6.70
C ASP A 8 -34.28 5.18 5.52
N LYS A 9 -34.38 5.87 4.38
CA LYS A 9 -33.50 5.58 3.23
C LYS A 9 -32.05 5.92 3.47
N ILE A 10 -31.76 6.99 4.23
CA ILE A 10 -30.38 7.38 4.56
C ILE A 10 -29.77 6.39 5.55
N ASP A 11 -30.54 5.92 6.53
CA ASP A 11 -30.09 4.93 7.50
C ASP A 11 -29.90 3.54 6.85
N GLU A 12 -30.76 3.15 5.92
CA GLU A 12 -30.64 1.91 5.18
C GLU A 12 -29.40 1.92 4.26
N ILE A 13 -29.17 3.01 3.53
CA ILE A 13 -27.98 3.20 2.71
C ILE A 13 -26.71 3.23 3.57
N SER A 14 -26.75 3.89 4.73
CA SER A 14 -25.64 3.97 5.66
C SER A 14 -25.27 2.60 6.25
N SER A 15 -26.26 1.78 6.58
CA SER A 15 -26.05 0.43 7.11
C SER A 15 -25.52 -0.55 6.05
N VAL A 16 -25.98 -0.42 4.81
CA VAL A 16 -25.50 -1.18 3.66
C VAL A 16 -24.04 -0.80 3.35
N LEU A 17 -23.72 0.49 3.30
CA LEU A 17 -22.36 0.98 3.10
C LEU A 17 -21.41 0.53 4.24
N GLY A 18 -21.86 0.52 5.49
CA GLY A 18 -21.10 0.01 6.62
C GLY A 18 -20.76 -1.48 6.48
N ARG A 19 -21.71 -2.27 6.02
CA ARG A 19 -21.54 -3.72 5.79
C ARG A 19 -20.57 -3.98 4.63
N TYR A 20 -20.70 -3.25 3.53
CA TYR A 20 -19.75 -3.31 2.40
C TYR A 20 -18.33 -2.92 2.80
N ARG A 21 -18.16 -1.92 3.66
CA ARG A 21 -16.84 -1.53 4.16
C ARG A 21 -16.18 -2.63 4.97
N LEU A 22 -16.94 -3.38 5.77
CA LEU A 22 -16.43 -4.52 6.52
C LEU A 22 -16.00 -5.66 5.57
N TYR A 23 -16.83 -5.99 4.58
CA TYR A 23 -16.48 -7.00 3.57
C TYR A 23 -15.24 -6.63 2.77
N MET A 24 -15.11 -5.35 2.37
CA MET A 24 -13.91 -4.87 1.66
C MET A 24 -12.67 -4.91 2.54
N GLY A 25 -12.78 -4.62 3.84
CA GLY A 25 -11.69 -4.81 4.79
C GLY A 25 -11.21 -6.26 4.85
N TRP A 26 -12.14 -7.22 4.86
CA TRP A 26 -11.81 -8.65 4.78
C TRP A 26 -11.15 -9.04 3.46
N VAL A 27 -11.61 -8.48 2.34
CA VAL A 27 -11.00 -8.71 1.02
C VAL A 27 -9.56 -8.20 0.99
N VAL A 28 -9.28 -7.01 1.53
CA VAL A 28 -7.91 -6.48 1.65
C VAL A 28 -7.05 -7.41 2.50
N LEU A 29 -7.55 -7.88 3.65
CA LEU A 29 -6.85 -8.80 4.55
C LEU A 29 -6.55 -10.15 3.87
N LEU A 30 -7.54 -10.72 3.17
CA LEU A 30 -7.38 -11.94 2.38
C LEU A 30 -6.38 -11.75 1.24
N SER A 31 -6.35 -10.57 0.61
CA SER A 31 -5.38 -10.24 -0.43
C SER A 31 -3.94 -10.25 0.10
N PHE A 32 -3.70 -9.68 1.29
CA PHE A 32 -2.40 -9.79 1.96
C PHE A 32 -2.02 -11.24 2.25
N GLY A 33 -2.96 -12.05 2.72
CA GLY A 33 -2.76 -13.48 2.96
C GLY A 33 -2.45 -14.27 1.68
N ALA A 34 -3.17 -13.99 0.59
CA ALA A 34 -2.95 -14.61 -0.70
C ALA A 34 -1.58 -14.28 -1.28
N VAL A 35 -1.17 -13.02 -1.22
CA VAL A 35 0.17 -12.59 -1.66
C VAL A 35 1.25 -13.26 -0.83
N TYR A 36 1.08 -13.33 0.50
CA TYR A 36 2.01 -14.04 1.37
C TYR A 36 2.15 -15.51 0.99
N LEU A 37 1.01 -16.19 0.75
CA LEU A 37 0.98 -17.61 0.35
C LEU A 37 1.67 -17.85 -1.00
N LEU A 38 1.48 -16.94 -1.96
CA LEU A 38 2.10 -17.03 -3.29
C LEU A 38 3.61 -16.77 -3.24
N LEU A 39 4.08 -15.87 -2.39
CA LEU A 39 5.50 -15.56 -2.26
C LEU A 39 6.26 -16.57 -1.39
N TYR A 40 5.56 -17.25 -0.48
CA TYR A 40 6.17 -18.18 0.47
C TYR A 40 7.00 -19.31 -0.17
N PRO A 41 6.51 -20.03 -1.23
CA PRO A 41 7.29 -21.10 -1.87
C PRO A 41 8.54 -20.60 -2.59
N ARG A 42 8.56 -19.33 -3.02
CA ARG A 42 9.69 -18.74 -3.76
C ARG A 42 10.73 -18.11 -2.83
N TYR A 43 10.30 -17.37 -1.81
CA TYR A 43 11.19 -16.58 -0.96
C TYR A 43 11.31 -17.11 0.49
N GLY A 44 10.51 -18.12 0.88
CA GLY A 44 10.53 -18.71 2.20
C GLY A 44 10.41 -17.66 3.31
N LYS A 45 11.36 -17.68 4.27
CA LYS A 45 11.38 -16.71 5.38
C LYS A 45 11.67 -15.25 4.95
N SER A 46 12.19 -15.04 3.74
CA SER A 46 12.44 -13.69 3.19
C SER A 46 11.17 -12.99 2.72
N THR A 47 10.07 -13.72 2.48
CA THR A 47 8.75 -13.18 2.10
C THR A 47 8.30 -12.09 3.07
N TRP A 48 8.54 -12.28 4.37
CA TRP A 48 8.18 -11.32 5.39
C TRP A 48 8.87 -9.96 5.18
N ARG A 49 10.14 -9.96 4.75
CA ARG A 49 10.89 -8.72 4.52
C ARG A 49 10.40 -7.96 3.30
N VAL A 50 9.95 -8.66 2.27
CA VAL A 50 9.39 -8.07 1.04
C VAL A 50 8.03 -7.40 1.34
N LEU A 51 7.20 -8.02 2.19
CA LEU A 51 5.87 -7.56 2.54
C LEU A 51 5.84 -6.46 3.62
N MET A 52 6.83 -6.44 4.54
CA MET A 52 6.88 -5.49 5.66
C MET A 52 6.75 -4.02 5.25
N PRO A 53 7.50 -3.51 4.25
CA PRO A 53 7.37 -2.12 3.83
C PRO A 53 5.94 -1.77 3.41
N THR A 54 5.30 -2.68 2.66
CA THR A 54 3.95 -2.49 2.14
C THR A 54 2.90 -2.52 3.26
N ILE A 55 3.04 -3.43 4.22
CA ILE A 55 2.14 -3.51 5.39
C ILE A 55 2.23 -2.23 6.21
N ILE A 56 3.44 -1.77 6.52
CA ILE A 56 3.68 -0.55 7.30
C ILE A 56 3.12 0.67 6.55
N ALA A 57 3.38 0.77 5.25
CA ALA A 57 2.86 1.86 4.43
C ALA A 57 1.32 1.85 4.38
N SER A 58 0.68 0.69 4.28
CA SER A 58 -0.78 0.57 4.27
C SER A 58 -1.39 1.01 5.61
N ILE A 59 -0.81 0.57 6.73
CA ILE A 59 -1.26 0.97 8.08
C ILE A 59 -1.05 2.47 8.29
N ALA A 60 0.11 3.01 7.89
CA ALA A 60 0.40 4.43 8.01
C ALA A 60 -0.54 5.27 7.13
N THR A 61 -0.86 4.81 5.91
CA THR A 61 -1.83 5.46 5.03
C THR A 61 -3.21 5.53 5.69
N LEU A 62 -3.68 4.42 6.25
CA LEU A 62 -4.96 4.39 6.99
C LEU A 62 -4.95 5.32 8.20
N ALA A 63 -3.85 5.35 8.95
CA ALA A 63 -3.70 6.23 10.10
C ALA A 63 -3.73 7.71 9.68
N MET A 64 -3.06 8.08 8.59
CA MET A 64 -3.06 9.45 8.08
C MET A 64 -4.43 9.88 7.56
N LEU A 65 -5.14 9.00 6.82
CA LEU A 65 -6.50 9.30 6.39
C LEU A 65 -7.47 9.44 7.57
N GLY A 66 -7.35 8.57 8.57
CA GLY A 66 -8.13 8.65 9.80
C GLY A 66 -7.86 9.93 10.59
N ALA A 67 -6.59 10.34 10.72
CA ALA A 67 -6.20 11.59 11.37
C ALA A 67 -6.68 12.83 10.61
N ALA A 68 -6.77 12.76 9.28
CA ALA A 68 -7.33 13.82 8.44
C ALA A 68 -8.86 13.90 8.48
N GLY A 69 -9.52 13.05 9.26
CA GLY A 69 -10.98 13.01 9.37
C GLY A 69 -11.69 12.57 8.09
N GLN A 70 -10.97 11.95 7.16
CA GLN A 70 -11.52 11.46 5.91
C GLN A 70 -12.36 10.22 6.15
N ASN A 71 -13.60 10.23 5.65
CA ASN A 71 -14.44 9.05 5.69
C ASN A 71 -13.84 7.97 4.80
N LEU A 72 -13.55 6.79 5.36
CA LEU A 72 -13.08 5.64 4.60
C LEU A 72 -14.17 5.19 3.62
N GLN A 73 -13.99 5.51 2.37
CA GLN A 73 -14.86 5.15 1.26
C GLN A 73 -14.39 3.85 0.60
N LEU A 74 -15.26 3.25 -0.21
CA LEU A 74 -14.95 2.09 -1.02
C LEU A 74 -13.71 2.29 -1.90
N PHE A 75 -13.54 3.50 -2.42
CA PHE A 75 -12.40 3.88 -3.25
C PHE A 75 -11.06 3.88 -2.50
N ASN A 76 -11.07 4.18 -1.20
CA ASN A 76 -9.87 4.07 -0.37
C ASN A 76 -9.43 2.61 -0.19
N MET A 77 -10.40 1.68 -0.09
CA MET A 77 -10.09 0.24 -0.01
C MET A 77 -9.53 -0.31 -1.32
N LEU A 78 -10.07 0.14 -2.47
CA LEU A 78 -9.50 -0.18 -3.78
C LEU A 78 -8.08 0.37 -3.94
N ALA A 79 -7.82 1.60 -3.47
CA ALA A 79 -6.49 2.18 -3.45
C ALA A 79 -5.53 1.35 -2.60
N LEU A 80 -5.95 0.87 -1.42
CA LEU A 80 -5.12 0.01 -0.57
C LEU A 80 -4.77 -1.33 -1.24
N MET A 81 -5.70 -1.94 -1.98
CA MET A 81 -5.40 -3.14 -2.77
C MET A 81 -4.35 -2.86 -3.85
N LEU A 82 -4.44 -1.69 -4.49
CA LEU A 82 -3.48 -1.30 -5.52
C LEU A 82 -2.10 -0.97 -4.90
N ILE A 83 -2.08 -0.29 -3.76
CA ILE A 83 -0.85 -0.03 -2.98
C ILE A 83 -0.18 -1.35 -2.58
N LEU A 84 -0.97 -2.36 -2.19
CA LEU A 84 -0.45 -3.69 -1.89
C LEU A 84 0.24 -4.29 -3.11
N GLY A 85 -0.40 -4.31 -4.28
CA GLY A 85 0.18 -4.85 -5.50
C GLY A 85 1.48 -4.15 -5.88
N ILE A 86 1.45 -2.84 -6.05
CA ILE A 86 2.62 -2.03 -6.42
C ILE A 86 3.73 -2.11 -5.35
N GLY A 87 3.35 -2.11 -4.08
CA GLY A 87 4.31 -2.19 -2.97
C GLY A 87 5.04 -3.53 -2.92
N VAL A 88 4.35 -4.61 -3.21
CA VAL A 88 4.96 -5.94 -3.33
C VAL A 88 5.91 -5.99 -4.52
N ASP A 89 5.54 -5.43 -5.67
CA ASP A 89 6.39 -5.37 -6.86
C ASP A 89 7.69 -4.62 -6.57
N TYR A 90 7.63 -3.48 -5.88
CA TYR A 90 8.82 -2.74 -5.46
C TYR A 90 9.68 -3.53 -4.46
N GLY A 91 9.03 -4.24 -3.54
CA GLY A 91 9.70 -5.11 -2.57
C GLY A 91 10.46 -6.26 -3.24
N ILE A 92 9.83 -6.93 -4.21
CA ILE A 92 10.42 -8.01 -5.00
C ILE A 92 11.59 -7.47 -5.83
N PHE A 93 11.36 -6.39 -6.57
CA PHE A 93 12.37 -5.80 -7.44
C PHE A 93 13.62 -5.39 -6.66
N MET A 94 13.45 -4.78 -5.50
CA MET A 94 14.55 -4.42 -4.62
C MET A 94 15.28 -5.64 -4.05
N HIS A 95 14.54 -6.70 -3.73
CA HIS A 95 15.13 -7.93 -3.19
C HIS A 95 15.93 -8.71 -4.23
N GLU A 96 15.43 -8.82 -5.46
CA GLU A 96 16.11 -9.55 -6.54
C GLU A 96 17.34 -8.80 -7.07
N ASN A 97 17.32 -7.48 -7.13
CA ASN A 97 18.40 -6.68 -7.70
C ASN A 97 19.45 -6.19 -6.68
N THR A 98 19.40 -6.67 -5.45
CA THR A 98 20.34 -6.27 -4.38
C THR A 98 21.80 -6.56 -4.72
N ALA A 99 22.07 -7.51 -5.64
CA ALA A 99 23.42 -7.91 -6.02
C ALA A 99 24.12 -6.97 -7.03
N HIS A 100 23.41 -6.11 -7.75
CA HIS A 100 23.98 -5.47 -8.97
C HIS A 100 24.28 -3.97 -8.90
N ASN A 101 23.79 -3.21 -8.04
CA ASN A 101 24.12 -1.79 -7.75
C ASN A 101 22.91 -1.11 -7.11
N LYS A 102 22.90 -1.05 -5.80
CA LYS A 102 21.75 -0.56 -5.00
C LYS A 102 21.30 0.85 -5.39
N HIS A 103 22.21 1.69 -5.83
CA HIS A 103 21.92 3.08 -6.18
C HIS A 103 21.14 3.17 -7.50
N SER A 104 21.49 2.35 -8.49
CA SER A 104 20.81 2.30 -9.79
C SER A 104 19.38 1.78 -9.64
N VAL A 105 19.21 0.69 -8.91
CA VAL A 105 17.89 0.07 -8.63
C VAL A 105 16.95 1.02 -7.91
N TRP A 106 17.46 1.78 -6.94
CA TRP A 106 16.63 2.76 -6.23
C TRP A 106 16.17 3.92 -7.11
N LEU A 107 17.04 4.36 -8.05
CA LEU A 107 16.68 5.38 -9.04
C LEU A 107 15.61 4.86 -10.03
N GLU A 108 15.74 3.63 -10.49
CA GLU A 108 14.76 3.00 -11.40
C GLU A 108 13.38 2.89 -10.74
N ILE A 109 13.32 2.41 -9.49
CA ILE A 109 12.09 2.38 -8.70
C ILE A 109 11.56 3.81 -8.50
N GLY A 110 12.44 4.79 -8.24
CA GLY A 110 12.07 6.18 -8.04
C GLY A 110 11.42 6.81 -9.26
N ILE A 111 11.97 6.58 -10.45
CA ILE A 111 11.41 7.09 -11.71
C ILE A 111 10.04 6.44 -11.97
N SER A 112 9.91 5.14 -11.78
CA SER A 112 8.64 4.43 -11.89
C SER A 112 7.61 4.95 -10.89
N ALA A 113 7.99 5.11 -9.62
CA ALA A 113 7.14 5.66 -8.59
C ALA A 113 6.70 7.08 -8.90
N LEU A 114 7.62 7.93 -9.40
CA LEU A 114 7.31 9.32 -9.78
C LEU A 114 6.26 9.38 -10.89
N SER A 115 6.41 8.56 -11.93
CA SER A 115 5.41 8.47 -13.02
C SER A 115 4.04 8.08 -12.49
N THR A 116 3.99 7.08 -11.62
CA THR A 116 2.75 6.62 -10.99
C THR A 116 2.15 7.68 -10.06
N LEU A 117 2.97 8.37 -9.27
CA LEU A 117 2.55 9.47 -8.40
C LEU A 117 1.98 10.65 -9.19
N LEU A 118 2.58 10.99 -10.34
CA LEU A 118 2.04 12.04 -11.23
C LEU A 118 0.66 11.65 -11.77
N SER A 119 0.51 10.41 -12.21
CA SER A 119 -0.77 9.90 -12.74
C SER A 119 -1.88 9.94 -11.70
N PHE A 120 -1.64 9.40 -10.49
CA PHE A 120 -2.62 9.41 -9.41
C PHE A 120 -2.75 10.78 -8.74
N GLY A 121 -1.73 11.63 -8.82
CA GLY A 121 -1.78 13.02 -8.38
C GLY A 121 -2.81 13.85 -9.16
N LEU A 122 -2.94 13.60 -10.45
CA LEU A 122 -3.98 14.22 -11.26
C LEU A 122 -5.39 13.79 -10.82
N LEU A 123 -5.56 12.51 -10.41
CA LEU A 123 -6.82 12.04 -9.84
C LEU A 123 -7.14 12.73 -8.50
N ALA A 124 -6.14 13.00 -7.69
CA ALA A 124 -6.32 13.69 -6.40
C ALA A 124 -6.81 15.15 -6.58
N LEU A 125 -6.57 15.75 -7.74
CA LEU A 125 -7.06 17.09 -8.10
C LEU A 125 -8.45 17.07 -8.75
N SER A 126 -9.06 15.89 -8.88
CA SER A 126 -10.40 15.77 -9.48
C SER A 126 -11.46 16.44 -8.60
N SER A 127 -12.45 17.04 -9.23
CA SER A 127 -13.65 17.58 -8.57
C SER A 127 -14.61 16.51 -8.07
N THR A 128 -14.42 15.26 -8.49
CA THR A 128 -15.25 14.11 -8.05
C THR A 128 -14.72 13.59 -6.72
N PRO A 129 -15.50 13.62 -5.62
CA PRO A 129 -15.03 13.23 -4.29
C PRO A 129 -14.46 11.80 -4.22
N ALA A 130 -15.02 10.89 -5.00
CA ALA A 130 -14.56 9.49 -5.07
C ALA A 130 -13.15 9.38 -5.68
N LEU A 131 -12.91 10.05 -6.81
CA LEU A 131 -11.62 10.06 -7.49
C LEU A 131 -10.56 10.83 -6.68
N GLN A 132 -10.96 11.92 -6.04
CA GLN A 132 -10.09 12.69 -5.15
C GLN A 132 -9.63 11.84 -3.96
N SER A 133 -10.55 11.16 -3.27
CA SER A 133 -10.23 10.24 -2.17
C SER A 133 -9.30 9.11 -2.59
N PHE A 134 -9.58 8.49 -3.73
CA PHE A 134 -8.73 7.45 -4.32
C PHE A 134 -7.32 7.97 -4.62
N GLY A 135 -7.22 9.09 -5.33
CA GLY A 135 -5.95 9.71 -5.71
C GLY A 135 -5.11 10.13 -4.51
N LEU A 136 -5.73 10.73 -3.49
CA LEU A 136 -5.05 11.10 -2.24
C LEU A 136 -4.52 9.86 -1.50
N THR A 137 -5.33 8.80 -1.40
CA THR A 137 -4.91 7.55 -0.76
C THR A 137 -3.71 6.94 -1.49
N MET A 138 -3.77 6.93 -2.83
CA MET A 138 -2.67 6.43 -3.67
C MET A 138 -1.41 7.27 -3.52
N LEU A 139 -1.51 8.60 -3.53
CA LEU A 139 -0.36 9.49 -3.32
C LEU A 139 0.34 9.21 -1.99
N ILE A 140 -0.42 9.19 -0.90
CA ILE A 140 0.13 8.96 0.44
C ILE A 140 0.73 7.55 0.52
N GLY A 141 -0.03 6.54 0.12
CA GLY A 141 0.39 5.15 0.24
C GLY A 141 1.62 4.82 -0.60
N LEU A 142 1.64 5.25 -1.86
CA LEU A 142 2.76 4.97 -2.75
C LEU A 142 4.04 5.71 -2.32
N THR A 143 3.91 6.94 -1.85
CA THR A 143 5.04 7.70 -1.28
C THR A 143 5.61 6.99 -0.05
N LEU A 144 4.75 6.49 0.84
CA LEU A 144 5.17 5.75 2.03
C LEU A 144 5.81 4.41 1.68
N VAL A 145 5.29 3.69 0.69
CA VAL A 145 5.93 2.46 0.17
C VAL A 145 7.33 2.79 -0.35
N TRP A 146 7.45 3.76 -1.24
CA TRP A 146 8.73 4.13 -1.84
C TRP A 146 9.78 4.52 -0.79
N LEU A 147 9.38 5.29 0.23
CA LEU A 147 10.25 5.67 1.34
C LEU A 147 10.61 4.51 2.26
N SER A 148 9.71 3.53 2.41
CA SER A 148 9.91 2.39 3.31
C SER A 148 10.83 1.32 2.71
N VAL A 149 10.82 1.13 1.39
CA VAL A 149 11.60 0.09 0.69
C VAL A 149 13.10 0.14 1.02
N PRO A 150 13.81 1.29 0.95
CA PRO A 150 15.24 1.35 1.25
C PRO A 150 15.57 1.09 2.73
N CYS A 151 14.64 1.39 3.64
CA CYS A 151 14.86 1.16 5.07
C CYS A 151 14.99 -0.33 5.43
N PHE A 152 14.26 -1.19 4.72
CA PHE A 152 14.27 -2.63 4.96
C PHE A 152 15.37 -3.37 4.17
N SER A 153 15.87 -2.78 3.08
CA SER A 153 16.98 -3.31 2.28
C SER A 153 18.36 -3.14 2.95
N ARG A 154 18.49 -2.21 3.90
CA ARG A 154 19.78 -1.81 4.50
C ARG A 154 20.38 -2.83 5.48
N LYS A 155 19.60 -3.81 5.94
CA LYS A 155 20.01 -4.74 7.03
C LYS A 155 20.93 -5.90 6.63
N GLU A 156 21.24 -6.12 5.37
CA GLU A 156 22.07 -7.26 4.94
C GLU A 156 23.58 -6.94 4.87
N THR A 157 23.98 -5.69 4.87
CA THR A 157 25.41 -5.31 4.74
C THR A 157 26.23 -5.54 6.00
N GLY A 158 25.57 -5.78 7.15
CA GLY A 158 26.28 -5.99 8.44
C GLY A 158 26.66 -7.45 8.72
N LYS A 159 26.18 -8.43 7.95
CA LYS A 159 26.44 -9.86 8.24
C LYS A 159 27.46 -10.52 7.31
N ALA A 160 27.75 -9.91 6.17
CA ALA A 160 28.73 -10.45 5.22
C ALA A 160 30.16 -9.93 5.48
N GLY A 161 30.32 -8.83 6.22
CA GLY A 161 31.66 -8.28 6.55
C GLY A 161 32.38 -8.97 7.72
N GLY A 162 31.66 -9.76 8.54
CA GLY A 162 32.24 -10.42 9.71
C GLY A 162 32.76 -11.83 9.47
N ALA A 163 32.53 -12.41 8.30
CA ALA A 163 32.97 -13.76 7.99
C ALA A 163 34.28 -13.83 7.17
N ALA A 164 34.73 -12.69 6.61
CA ALA A 164 35.96 -12.64 5.80
C ALA A 164 37.20 -12.17 6.58
N GLU A 165 37.07 -11.89 7.87
CA GLU A 165 38.19 -11.38 8.70
C GLU A 165 38.78 -12.42 9.66
N ASN A 166 38.31 -13.69 9.56
CA ASN A 166 38.78 -14.82 10.40
C ASN A 166 39.31 -16.02 9.60
N GLU A 167 39.86 -15.83 8.38
CA GLU A 167 40.66 -16.87 7.70
C GLU A 167 42.09 -16.38 7.39
#